data_d56514de9b399531477ccdffb1242e43
#
_entry.id   d56514de9b399531477ccdffb1242e43
#
_cell.length_a   1.000
_cell.length_b   1.000
_cell.length_c   1.000
_cell.angle_alpha   90.00
_cell.angle_beta   90.00
_cell.angle_gamma   90.00
#
_symmetry.space_group_name_H-M   'P 1'
#
loop_
_entity.id
_entity.type
_entity.pdbx_description
1 polymer ?
#
loop_
_entity_poly.entity_id
_entity_poly.type
_entity_poly.pdbx_seq_one_letter_code
_entity_poly.pdbx_strand_id
1 'polypeptide(L)'
;MFRVTSFNLNGIRAASRKGWLQWAADHNADVICVQEIKAQEKDLDASMRAIQGPRGELKGYFFPAQKPGYAGTAIYSLHPPLELFRGFGEAEFDDEGRYIEIDLGAFAVISLYVPSGSSSEERLASKFRFMRRFESHVKTLNHRGKPYVIAADWNVAHREIDLKNWRSNQRNPGFLPEERQWIEALIKEQGLRSEEHTS
;
A
#
# COMPACT_ATOMS: atom_id res chain seq x y z
N MET A 1 -13.25 -12.28 -13.82
CA MET A 1 -11.90 -12.18 -13.22
C MET A 1 -11.93 -11.01 -12.23
N PHE A 2 -11.50 -11.19 -10.98
CA PHE A 2 -11.39 -10.12 -9.98
C PHE A 2 -10.09 -9.33 -10.21
N ARG A 3 -10.17 -8.02 -10.24
CA ARG A 3 -9.04 -7.14 -10.58
C ARG A 3 -8.70 -6.21 -9.41
N VAL A 4 -7.49 -6.36 -8.88
CA VAL A 4 -6.90 -5.46 -7.90
C VAL A 4 -5.84 -4.60 -8.59
N THR A 5 -5.87 -3.31 -8.34
CA THR A 5 -4.90 -2.35 -8.91
C THR A 5 -4.24 -1.58 -7.78
N SER A 6 -2.94 -1.31 -7.87
CA SER A 6 -2.19 -0.49 -6.92
C SER A 6 -1.70 0.80 -7.56
N PHE A 7 -1.74 1.92 -6.81
CA PHE A 7 -1.35 3.22 -7.33
C PHE A 7 -0.82 4.16 -6.23
N ASN A 8 0.45 4.54 -6.31
CA ASN A 8 0.96 5.63 -5.48
C ASN A 8 0.56 6.97 -6.12
N LEU A 9 -0.25 7.78 -5.43
CA LEU A 9 -0.77 9.05 -5.96
C LEU A 9 0.14 10.24 -5.72
N ASN A 10 1.06 10.15 -4.77
CA ASN A 10 1.86 11.29 -4.33
C ASN A 10 0.98 12.55 -4.06
N GLY A 11 -0.16 12.33 -3.42
CA GLY A 11 -1.17 13.34 -3.08
C GLY A 11 -2.42 13.28 -3.95
N ILE A 12 -3.53 12.79 -3.35
CA ILE A 12 -4.81 12.55 -4.04
C ILE A 12 -5.36 13.81 -4.72
N ARG A 13 -5.28 15.00 -4.07
CA ARG A 13 -5.76 16.26 -4.64
C ARG A 13 -5.01 16.67 -5.90
N ALA A 14 -3.69 16.47 -5.92
CA ALA A 14 -2.86 16.75 -7.09
C ALA A 14 -3.12 15.74 -8.21
N ALA A 15 -3.24 14.47 -7.87
CA ALA A 15 -3.56 13.40 -8.81
C ALA A 15 -4.94 13.59 -9.44
N SER A 16 -5.95 13.98 -8.66
CA SER A 16 -7.30 14.26 -9.17
C SER A 16 -7.31 15.38 -10.22
N ARG A 17 -6.57 16.47 -9.97
CA ARG A 17 -6.42 17.56 -10.96
C ARG A 17 -5.71 17.11 -12.24
N LYS A 18 -4.92 16.04 -12.19
CA LYS A 18 -4.22 15.43 -13.35
C LYS A 18 -5.03 14.34 -14.05
N GLY A 19 -6.29 14.12 -13.66
CA GLY A 19 -7.19 13.17 -14.31
C GLY A 19 -7.20 11.78 -13.72
N TRP A 20 -6.56 11.55 -12.55
CA TRP A 20 -6.52 10.22 -11.94
C TRP A 20 -7.92 9.63 -11.68
N LEU A 21 -8.89 10.45 -11.23
CA LEU A 21 -10.26 9.97 -10.97
C LEU A 21 -10.94 9.44 -12.23
N GLN A 22 -10.77 10.14 -13.36
CA GLN A 22 -11.30 9.67 -14.64
C GLN A 22 -10.61 8.38 -15.09
N TRP A 23 -9.28 8.33 -14.99
CA TRP A 23 -8.55 7.10 -15.30
C TRP A 23 -9.00 5.92 -14.43
N ALA A 24 -9.21 6.13 -13.13
CA ALA A 24 -9.67 5.12 -12.20
C ALA A 24 -11.10 4.64 -12.53
N ALA A 25 -11.98 5.55 -12.93
CA ALA A 25 -13.33 5.22 -13.40
C ALA A 25 -13.28 4.30 -14.64
N ASP A 26 -12.41 4.61 -15.60
CA ASP A 26 -12.32 3.87 -16.88
C ASP A 26 -11.56 2.54 -16.73
N HIS A 27 -10.74 2.38 -15.67
CA HIS A 27 -9.83 1.25 -15.49
C HIS A 27 -10.55 -0.09 -15.21
N ASN A 28 -11.80 -0.08 -14.82
CA ASN A 28 -12.63 -1.28 -14.62
C ASN A 28 -12.06 -2.26 -13.55
N ALA A 29 -11.48 -1.73 -12.48
CA ALA A 29 -11.01 -2.51 -11.34
C ALA A 29 -12.17 -2.89 -10.40
N ASP A 30 -12.02 -3.99 -9.64
CA ASP A 30 -12.91 -4.33 -8.52
C ASP A 30 -12.44 -3.62 -7.24
N VAL A 31 -11.12 -3.51 -7.08
CA VAL A 31 -10.48 -2.82 -5.96
C VAL A 31 -9.29 -2.00 -6.46
N ILE A 32 -9.14 -0.77 -5.97
CA ILE A 32 -7.97 0.07 -6.22
C ILE A 32 -7.34 0.41 -4.86
N CYS A 33 -6.11 -0.05 -4.65
CA CYS A 33 -5.29 0.28 -3.49
C CYS A 33 -4.48 1.54 -3.78
N VAL A 34 -4.48 2.48 -2.85
CA VAL A 34 -3.84 3.78 -3.04
C VAL A 34 -2.87 4.06 -1.90
N GLN A 35 -1.66 4.50 -2.27
CA GLN A 35 -0.64 4.96 -1.35
C GLN A 35 -0.39 6.47 -1.52
N GLU A 36 0.12 7.10 -0.47
CA GLU A 36 0.43 8.53 -0.40
C GLU A 36 -0.75 9.45 -0.76
N ILE A 37 -1.88 9.29 -0.06
CA ILE A 37 -3.02 10.19 -0.27
C ILE A 37 -2.71 11.64 0.13
N LYS A 38 -1.83 11.87 1.13
CA LYS A 38 -1.38 13.20 1.60
C LYS A 38 -2.53 14.19 1.82
N ALA A 39 -3.65 13.69 2.33
CA ALA A 39 -4.88 14.46 2.56
C ALA A 39 -5.54 14.03 3.86
N GLN A 40 -6.22 14.96 4.52
CA GLN A 40 -7.08 14.68 5.65
C GLN A 40 -8.51 14.42 5.17
N GLU A 41 -9.36 13.81 6.00
CA GLU A 41 -10.78 13.57 5.69
C GLU A 41 -11.51 14.83 5.17
N LYS A 42 -11.25 15.98 5.76
CA LYS A 42 -11.82 17.28 5.37
C LYS A 42 -11.38 17.76 3.98
N ASP A 43 -10.25 17.25 3.47
CA ASP A 43 -9.68 17.64 2.19
C ASP A 43 -10.24 16.83 1.01
N LEU A 44 -11.07 15.81 1.32
CA LEU A 44 -11.65 14.90 0.35
C LEU A 44 -13.03 15.40 -0.06
N ASP A 45 -13.19 15.78 -1.31
CA ASP A 45 -14.50 16.08 -1.89
C ASP A 45 -15.29 14.81 -2.26
N ALA A 46 -16.53 14.98 -2.70
CA ALA A 46 -17.42 13.86 -3.06
C ALA A 46 -16.84 12.97 -4.17
N SER A 47 -16.18 13.57 -5.16
CA SER A 47 -15.59 12.83 -6.29
C SER A 47 -14.37 11.99 -5.87
N MET A 48 -13.65 12.44 -4.84
CA MET A 48 -12.54 11.68 -4.26
C MET A 48 -13.04 10.56 -3.34
N ARG A 49 -14.24 10.71 -2.72
CA ARG A 49 -14.79 9.71 -1.79
C ARG A 49 -15.43 8.53 -2.50
N ALA A 50 -15.92 8.72 -3.72
CA ALA A 50 -16.53 7.67 -4.51
C ALA A 50 -16.29 7.92 -6.00
N ILE A 51 -15.87 6.89 -6.72
CA ILE A 51 -15.57 6.95 -8.15
C ILE A 51 -16.65 6.18 -8.90
N GLN A 52 -17.35 6.85 -9.81
CA GLN A 52 -18.37 6.22 -10.65
C GLN A 52 -17.71 5.58 -11.87
N GLY A 53 -17.71 4.26 -11.91
CA GLY A 53 -17.19 3.47 -13.02
C GLY A 53 -18.31 2.74 -13.78
N PRO A 54 -18.00 2.07 -14.90
CA PRO A 54 -18.98 1.39 -15.73
C PRO A 54 -19.64 0.18 -15.04
N ARG A 55 -19.02 -0.33 -13.98
CA ARG A 55 -19.52 -1.47 -13.18
C ARG A 55 -20.22 -1.05 -11.89
N GLY A 56 -20.28 0.23 -11.60
CA GLY A 56 -20.85 0.79 -10.39
C GLY A 56 -19.90 1.71 -9.65
N GLU A 57 -20.30 2.08 -8.44
CA GLU A 57 -19.55 2.98 -7.58
C GLU A 57 -18.41 2.24 -6.86
N LEU A 58 -17.18 2.71 -7.04
CA LEU A 58 -16.04 2.34 -6.20
C LEU A 58 -16.04 3.27 -4.97
N LYS A 59 -16.50 2.77 -3.85
CA LYS A 59 -16.52 3.52 -2.58
C LYS A 59 -15.13 3.56 -1.97
N GLY A 60 -14.68 4.75 -1.57
CA GLY A 60 -13.39 4.99 -0.95
C GLY A 60 -13.40 4.76 0.56
N TYR A 61 -12.39 4.06 1.05
CA TYR A 61 -12.08 3.84 2.46
C TYR A 61 -10.69 4.42 2.69
N PHE A 62 -10.58 5.38 3.63
CA PHE A 62 -9.36 6.17 3.82
C PHE A 62 -8.76 5.94 5.20
N PHE A 63 -7.44 6.00 5.26
CA PHE A 63 -6.67 6.05 6.49
C PHE A 63 -5.59 7.14 6.36
N PRO A 64 -5.94 8.41 6.65
CA PRO A 64 -5.00 9.52 6.64
C PRO A 64 -3.95 9.38 7.75
N ALA A 65 -2.76 9.94 7.51
CA ALA A 65 -1.82 10.17 8.59
C ALA A 65 -2.34 11.25 9.55
N GLN A 66 -1.96 11.22 10.82
CA GLN A 66 -2.27 12.31 11.76
C GLN A 66 -1.61 13.62 11.29
N LYS A 67 -0.39 13.55 10.76
CA LYS A 67 0.30 14.72 10.21
C LYS A 67 -0.30 15.14 8.86
N PRO A 68 -0.82 16.37 8.72
CA PRO A 68 -1.37 16.86 7.47
C PRO A 68 -0.35 16.83 6.32
N GLY A 69 -0.82 16.46 5.11
CA GLY A 69 0.00 16.47 3.90
C GLY A 69 1.08 15.39 3.83
N TYR A 70 0.97 14.36 4.66
CA TYR A 70 1.96 13.29 4.78
C TYR A 70 1.30 11.92 4.59
N ALA A 71 2.03 10.96 4.01
CA ALA A 71 1.67 9.54 3.90
C ALA A 71 0.16 9.26 3.66
N GLY A 72 -0.42 8.33 4.41
CA GLY A 72 -1.82 7.92 4.31
C GLY A 72 -2.08 6.95 3.16
N THR A 73 -2.99 5.99 3.41
CA THR A 73 -3.43 4.99 2.43
C THR A 73 -4.94 5.03 2.23
N ALA A 74 -5.40 4.47 1.12
CA ALA A 74 -6.83 4.25 0.89
C ALA A 74 -7.07 2.99 0.06
N ILE A 75 -8.31 2.51 0.10
CA ILE A 75 -8.82 1.47 -0.79
C ILE A 75 -10.14 1.95 -1.36
N TYR A 76 -10.31 1.85 -2.67
CA TYR A 76 -11.59 1.97 -3.33
C TYR A 76 -12.08 0.59 -3.70
N SER A 77 -13.35 0.29 -3.44
CA SER A 77 -13.92 -1.04 -3.72
C SER A 77 -15.33 -0.95 -4.28
N LEU A 78 -15.62 -1.76 -5.30
CA LEU A 78 -16.98 -2.01 -5.80
C LEU A 78 -17.81 -2.83 -4.80
N HIS A 79 -17.13 -3.61 -3.96
CA HIS A 79 -17.78 -4.53 -3.03
C HIS A 79 -17.69 -3.97 -1.61
N PRO A 80 -18.82 -3.89 -0.88
CA PRO A 80 -18.78 -3.47 0.51
C PRO A 80 -17.96 -4.48 1.33
N PRO A 81 -17.00 -4.04 2.14
CA PRO A 81 -16.26 -4.95 3.01
C PRO A 81 -17.13 -5.43 4.16
N LEU A 82 -16.90 -6.66 4.61
CA LEU A 82 -17.45 -7.19 5.84
C LEU A 82 -16.79 -6.52 7.06
N GLU A 83 -15.47 -6.31 6.97
CA GLU A 83 -14.68 -5.63 8.01
C GLU A 83 -13.65 -4.69 7.37
N LEU A 84 -13.30 -3.65 8.09
CA LEU A 84 -12.33 -2.63 7.69
C LEU A 84 -11.34 -2.40 8.83
N PHE A 85 -10.06 -2.64 8.57
CA PHE A 85 -8.99 -2.41 9.53
C PHE A 85 -8.14 -1.22 9.08
N ARG A 86 -7.85 -0.33 10.03
CA ARG A 86 -6.95 0.81 9.86
C ARG A 86 -5.78 0.65 10.82
N GLY A 87 -4.58 0.51 10.27
CA GLY A 87 -3.40 0.15 11.04
C GLY A 87 -3.28 -1.35 11.29
N PHE A 88 -2.14 -1.75 11.83
CA PHE A 88 -1.83 -3.14 12.20
C PHE A 88 -1.37 -3.29 13.65
N GLY A 89 -1.72 -2.31 14.51
CA GLY A 89 -1.45 -2.34 15.94
C GLY A 89 -0.10 -1.75 16.36
N GLU A 90 0.55 -1.00 15.48
CA GLU A 90 1.84 -0.34 15.74
C GLU A 90 1.68 1.18 15.65
N ALA A 91 1.49 1.84 16.79
CA ALA A 91 1.13 3.26 16.87
C ALA A 91 2.04 4.18 16.03
N GLU A 92 3.37 3.94 16.03
CA GLU A 92 4.33 4.71 15.21
C GLU A 92 3.93 4.77 13.74
N PHE A 93 3.37 3.69 13.20
CA PHE A 93 3.04 3.53 11.78
C PHE A 93 1.55 3.72 11.51
N ASP A 94 0.71 3.41 12.48
CA ASP A 94 -0.73 3.63 12.41
C ASP A 94 -1.02 5.13 12.40
N ASP A 95 -0.27 5.94 13.16
CA ASP A 95 -0.33 7.41 13.14
C ASP A 95 0.08 8.01 11.77
N GLU A 96 0.82 7.27 10.96
CA GLU A 96 1.19 7.66 9.59
C GLU A 96 0.21 7.13 8.52
N GLY A 97 -0.81 6.35 8.89
CA GLY A 97 -1.84 5.83 7.99
C GLY A 97 -1.29 4.91 6.91
N ARG A 98 -0.34 4.02 7.26
CA ARG A 98 0.43 3.24 6.29
C ARG A 98 -0.19 1.91 5.88
N TYR A 99 -1.24 1.47 6.59
CA TYR A 99 -1.88 0.18 6.37
C TYR A 99 -3.39 0.32 6.46
N ILE A 100 -4.08 -0.13 5.43
CA ILE A 100 -5.53 -0.29 5.46
C ILE A 100 -5.90 -1.62 4.82
N GLU A 101 -6.81 -2.37 5.43
CA GLU A 101 -7.27 -3.68 4.98
C GLU A 101 -8.79 -3.70 4.88
N ILE A 102 -9.31 -4.28 3.82
CA ILE A 102 -10.72 -4.64 3.68
C ILE A 102 -10.86 -6.15 3.62
N ASP A 103 -11.78 -6.70 4.42
CA ASP A 103 -12.20 -8.09 4.33
C ASP A 103 -13.40 -8.22 3.39
N LEU A 104 -13.26 -8.97 2.30
CA LEU A 104 -14.32 -9.22 1.32
C LEU A 104 -15.00 -10.60 1.52
N GLY A 105 -14.77 -11.24 2.67
CA GLY A 105 -15.32 -12.55 3.00
C GLY A 105 -14.44 -13.70 2.51
N ALA A 106 -14.33 -13.91 1.22
CA ALA A 106 -13.50 -14.96 0.63
C ALA A 106 -11.98 -14.69 0.76
N PHE A 107 -11.58 -13.43 0.76
CA PHE A 107 -10.20 -13.00 0.91
C PHE A 107 -10.16 -11.54 1.40
N ALA A 108 -8.98 -11.09 1.85
CA ALA A 108 -8.74 -9.71 2.22
C ALA A 108 -7.87 -8.99 1.18
N VAL A 109 -8.02 -7.67 1.08
CA VAL A 109 -7.16 -6.79 0.27
C VAL A 109 -6.57 -5.73 1.15
N ILE A 110 -5.25 -5.55 1.04
CA ILE A 110 -4.45 -4.65 1.87
C ILE A 110 -3.79 -3.62 0.98
N SER A 111 -3.95 -2.34 1.30
CA SER A 111 -3.13 -1.25 0.75
C SER A 111 -2.05 -0.88 1.76
N LEU A 112 -0.79 -0.98 1.35
CA LEU A 112 0.37 -0.80 2.21
C LEU A 112 1.31 0.27 1.64
N TYR A 113 1.84 1.13 2.53
CA TYR A 113 2.86 2.11 2.20
C TYR A 113 4.06 1.99 3.14
N VAL A 114 5.11 1.30 2.68
CA VAL A 114 6.35 1.10 3.45
C VAL A 114 7.12 2.42 3.53
N PRO A 115 7.72 2.81 4.68
CA PRO A 115 8.56 3.99 4.77
C PRO A 115 9.72 3.97 3.76
N SER A 116 10.03 5.11 3.12
CA SER A 116 11.12 5.17 2.14
C SER A 116 12.52 5.08 2.78
N GLY A 117 12.69 5.63 3.98
CA GLY A 117 13.96 5.62 4.70
C GLY A 117 15.06 6.54 4.12
N SER A 118 14.78 7.26 3.04
CA SER A 118 15.79 7.96 2.24
C SER A 118 16.18 9.35 2.74
N SER A 119 15.42 9.94 3.67
CA SER A 119 15.58 11.36 4.03
C SER A 119 16.54 11.62 5.21
N SER A 120 16.80 10.61 6.05
CA SER A 120 17.72 10.68 7.19
C SER A 120 18.01 9.28 7.76
N GLU A 121 19.07 9.17 8.58
CA GLU A 121 19.38 7.93 9.32
C GLU A 121 18.23 7.51 10.24
N GLU A 122 17.57 8.46 10.90
CA GLU A 122 16.42 8.18 11.74
C GLU A 122 15.26 7.58 10.94
N ARG A 123 14.99 8.09 9.72
CA ARG A 123 13.97 7.54 8.83
C ARG A 123 14.32 6.17 8.32
N LEU A 124 15.60 5.90 8.08
CA LEU A 124 16.05 4.55 7.74
C LEU A 124 15.87 3.59 8.91
N ALA A 125 16.21 4.01 10.13
CA ALA A 125 15.98 3.23 11.34
C ALA A 125 14.48 2.94 11.56
N SER A 126 13.61 3.93 11.33
CA SER A 126 12.15 3.76 11.35
C SER A 126 11.68 2.74 10.31
N LYS A 127 12.21 2.79 9.09
CA LYS A 127 11.92 1.80 8.05
C LYS A 127 12.26 0.38 8.49
N PHE A 128 13.45 0.16 9.09
CA PHE A 128 13.82 -1.15 9.60
C PHE A 128 12.95 -1.61 10.78
N ARG A 129 12.48 -0.69 11.63
CA ARG A 129 11.48 -1.04 12.66
C ARG A 129 10.16 -1.47 12.01
N PHE A 130 9.68 -0.72 11.02
CA PHE A 130 8.49 -1.08 10.25
C PHE A 130 8.61 -2.48 9.65
N MET A 131 9.70 -2.78 8.96
CA MET A 131 9.95 -4.06 8.31
C MET A 131 9.82 -5.23 9.29
N ARG A 132 10.46 -5.13 10.47
CA ARG A 132 10.36 -6.17 11.52
C ARG A 132 8.95 -6.32 12.07
N ARG A 133 8.24 -5.21 12.32
CA ARG A 133 6.87 -5.24 12.85
C ARG A 133 5.88 -5.77 11.82
N PHE A 134 6.04 -5.37 10.57
CA PHE A 134 5.19 -5.85 9.48
C PHE A 134 5.40 -7.35 9.20
N GLU A 135 6.61 -7.85 9.28
CA GLU A 135 6.87 -9.30 9.17
C GLU A 135 6.14 -10.08 10.27
N SER A 136 6.14 -9.58 11.49
CA SER A 136 5.36 -10.18 12.58
C SER A 136 3.85 -10.13 12.31
N HIS A 137 3.37 -9.04 11.71
CA HIS A 137 1.97 -8.89 11.30
C HIS A 137 1.60 -9.89 10.19
N VAL A 138 2.48 -10.13 9.20
CA VAL A 138 2.26 -11.14 8.15
C VAL A 138 2.10 -12.53 8.75
N LYS A 139 2.85 -12.89 9.80
CA LYS A 139 2.64 -14.15 10.55
C LYS A 139 1.22 -14.21 11.13
N THR A 140 0.73 -13.10 11.67
CA THR A 140 -0.66 -13.00 12.18
C THR A 140 -1.68 -13.17 11.06
N LEU A 141 -1.46 -12.54 9.89
CA LEU A 141 -2.32 -12.71 8.71
C LEU A 141 -2.39 -14.17 8.28
N ASN A 142 -1.25 -14.84 8.21
CA ASN A 142 -1.16 -16.26 7.85
C ASN A 142 -1.95 -17.16 8.84
N HIS A 143 -1.89 -16.85 10.15
CA HIS A 143 -2.64 -17.60 11.17
C HIS A 143 -4.16 -17.41 11.08
N ARG A 144 -4.64 -16.35 10.43
CA ARG A 144 -6.10 -16.18 10.17
C ARG A 144 -6.64 -17.23 9.20
N GLY A 145 -5.76 -17.91 8.43
CA GLY A 145 -6.16 -18.95 7.46
C GLY A 145 -6.99 -18.43 6.28
N LYS A 146 -7.06 -17.12 6.08
CA LYS A 146 -7.79 -16.47 5.00
C LYS A 146 -6.79 -15.98 3.93
N PRO A 147 -7.04 -16.25 2.64
CA PRO A 147 -6.23 -15.66 1.57
C PRO A 147 -6.24 -14.13 1.61
N TYR A 148 -5.14 -13.50 1.24
CA TYR A 148 -5.06 -12.05 1.17
C TYR A 148 -4.14 -11.58 0.03
N VAL A 149 -4.38 -10.37 -0.45
CA VAL A 149 -3.56 -9.68 -1.43
C VAL A 149 -3.00 -8.40 -0.79
N ILE A 150 -1.69 -8.22 -0.85
CA ILE A 150 -1.03 -6.98 -0.44
C ILE A 150 -0.64 -6.21 -1.69
N ALA A 151 -1.29 -5.08 -1.91
CA ALA A 151 -0.95 -4.12 -2.95
C ALA A 151 -0.21 -2.96 -2.29
N ALA A 152 1.08 -2.82 -2.57
CA ALA A 152 1.95 -1.96 -1.80
C ALA A 152 2.85 -1.06 -2.65
N ASP A 153 3.17 0.11 -2.10
CA ASP A 153 4.44 0.75 -2.38
C ASP A 153 5.46 0.26 -1.35
N TRP A 154 6.26 -0.69 -1.76
CA TRP A 154 7.25 -1.34 -0.89
C TRP A 154 8.43 -0.44 -0.55
N ASN A 155 8.68 0.61 -1.36
CA ASN A 155 9.90 1.44 -1.26
C ASN A 155 11.20 0.61 -1.23
N VAL A 156 11.16 -0.57 -1.83
CA VAL A 156 12.29 -1.49 -1.99
C VAL A 156 12.25 -2.08 -3.40
N ALA A 157 13.33 -1.93 -4.14
CA ALA A 157 13.57 -2.72 -5.33
C ALA A 157 14.13 -4.08 -4.90
N HIS A 158 13.41 -5.17 -5.21
CA HIS A 158 13.77 -6.50 -4.74
C HIS A 158 14.98 -7.05 -5.50
N ARG A 159 14.98 -6.95 -6.83
CA ARG A 159 15.99 -7.50 -7.72
C ARG A 159 16.70 -6.41 -8.53
N GLU A 160 17.82 -6.77 -9.11
CA GLU A 160 18.60 -5.85 -9.94
C GLU A 160 17.83 -5.35 -11.18
N ILE A 161 16.91 -6.17 -11.70
CA ILE A 161 16.06 -5.82 -12.83
C ILE A 161 15.08 -4.69 -12.50
N ASP A 162 14.74 -4.51 -11.21
CA ASP A 162 13.76 -3.52 -10.76
C ASP A 162 14.33 -2.10 -10.70
N LEU A 163 15.65 -1.95 -10.88
CA LEU A 163 16.32 -0.67 -10.73
C LEU A 163 17.36 -0.44 -11.83
N LYS A 164 17.12 0.53 -12.71
CA LYS A 164 17.99 0.84 -13.86
C LYS A 164 19.46 1.02 -13.48
N ASN A 165 19.74 1.72 -12.37
CA ASN A 165 21.10 2.02 -11.92
C ASN A 165 21.46 1.23 -10.64
N TRP A 166 21.09 -0.04 -10.57
CA TRP A 166 21.24 -0.88 -9.39
C TRP A 166 22.67 -0.93 -8.83
N ARG A 167 23.71 -0.92 -9.69
CA ARG A 167 25.13 -1.01 -9.26
C ARG A 167 25.54 0.17 -8.38
N SER A 168 25.13 1.39 -8.72
CA SER A 168 25.40 2.60 -7.92
C SER A 168 24.49 2.77 -6.71
N ASN A 169 23.37 2.02 -6.65
CA ASN A 169 22.37 2.16 -5.60
C ASN A 169 22.48 1.11 -4.48
N GLN A 170 23.44 0.19 -4.54
CA GLN A 170 23.58 -0.90 -3.54
C GLN A 170 23.78 -0.44 -2.08
N ARG A 171 24.12 0.84 -1.88
CA ARG A 171 24.30 1.45 -0.55
C ARG A 171 23.24 2.51 -0.24
N ASN A 172 22.22 2.62 -1.08
CA ASN A 172 21.15 3.60 -0.91
C ASN A 172 19.89 2.94 -0.36
N PRO A 173 19.15 3.64 0.55
CA PRO A 173 17.83 3.19 0.99
C PRO A 173 16.91 2.91 -0.21
N GLY A 174 16.18 1.80 -0.12
CA GLY A 174 15.35 1.26 -1.20
C GLY A 174 16.05 0.16 -2.02
N PHE A 175 17.37 -0.06 -1.82
CA PHE A 175 18.10 -1.15 -2.46
C PHE A 175 19.22 -1.74 -1.59
N LEU A 176 19.18 -1.52 -0.28
CA LEU A 176 20.12 -2.10 0.65
C LEU A 176 19.97 -3.64 0.69
N PRO A 177 21.06 -4.38 0.92
CA PRO A 177 21.00 -5.84 1.03
C PRO A 177 19.97 -6.32 2.05
N GLU A 178 19.84 -5.65 3.19
CA GLU A 178 18.93 -5.99 4.26
C GLU A 178 17.45 -5.78 3.86
N GLU A 179 17.17 -4.75 3.06
CA GLU A 179 15.83 -4.48 2.54
C GLU A 179 15.42 -5.56 1.53
N ARG A 180 16.32 -5.95 0.65
CA ARG A 180 16.11 -7.01 -0.34
C ARG A 180 15.94 -8.38 0.32
N GLN A 181 16.74 -8.68 1.34
CA GLN A 181 16.62 -9.90 2.15
C GLN A 181 15.26 -9.97 2.86
N TRP A 182 14.75 -8.84 3.34
CA TRP A 182 13.42 -8.79 3.95
C TRP A 182 12.31 -9.17 2.97
N ILE A 183 12.32 -8.64 1.74
CA ILE A 183 11.35 -9.05 0.71
C ILE A 183 11.48 -10.55 0.42
N GLU A 184 12.72 -11.05 0.32
CA GLU A 184 12.98 -12.48 0.10
C GLU A 184 12.44 -13.34 1.26
N ALA A 185 12.59 -12.89 2.51
CA ALA A 185 12.05 -13.58 3.69
C ALA A 185 10.50 -13.60 3.67
N LEU A 186 9.85 -12.49 3.30
CA LEU A 186 8.39 -12.46 3.14
C LEU A 186 7.91 -13.51 2.12
N ILE A 187 8.65 -13.69 1.03
CA ILE A 187 8.32 -14.67 -0.01
C ILE A 187 8.62 -16.10 0.47
N LYS A 188 9.84 -16.37 0.93
CA LYS A 188 10.29 -17.74 1.21
C LYS A 188 9.83 -18.27 2.57
N GLU A 189 9.86 -17.41 3.60
CA GLU A 189 9.61 -17.85 4.98
C GLU A 189 8.16 -17.61 5.39
N GLN A 190 7.53 -16.53 4.89
CA GLN A 190 6.13 -16.23 5.17
C GLN A 190 5.17 -16.75 4.09
N GLY A 191 5.68 -17.32 2.99
CA GLY A 191 4.89 -17.95 1.96
C GLY A 191 4.13 -16.99 1.05
N LEU A 192 4.52 -15.71 0.99
CA LEU A 192 3.97 -14.78 0.03
C LEU A 192 4.42 -15.13 -1.39
N ARG A 193 3.55 -14.92 -2.36
CA ARG A 193 3.92 -15.00 -3.78
C ARG A 193 4.02 -13.59 -4.36
N SER A 194 5.14 -13.28 -4.99
CA SER A 194 5.27 -12.03 -5.74
C SER A 194 4.61 -12.18 -7.11
N GLU A 195 3.71 -11.26 -7.44
CA GLU A 195 3.11 -11.15 -8.77
C GLU A 195 3.93 -10.22 -9.70
N GLU A 196 4.94 -9.54 -9.18
CA GLU A 196 5.81 -8.63 -9.94
C GLU A 196 6.78 -9.39 -10.86
N HIS A 197 7.18 -10.61 -10.48
CA HIS A 197 8.14 -11.43 -11.18
C HIS A 197 7.57 -12.76 -11.69
N THR A 198 6.26 -12.87 -11.81
CA THR A 198 5.63 -14.04 -12.44
C THR A 198 5.72 -13.89 -13.95
N SER A 199 6.68 -14.52 -14.56
CA SER A 199 6.78 -14.77 -16.00
C SER A 199 6.18 -16.11 -16.37
#